data_d237ac0c7fc1d025758744387d96d11b
#
_entry.id   d237ac0c7fc1d025758744387d96d11b
#
_cell.length_a   1.000
_cell.length_b   1.000
_cell.length_c   1.000
_cell.angle_alpha   90.00
_cell.angle_beta   90.00
_cell.angle_gamma   90.00
#
_symmetry.space_group_name_H-M   'P 1'
#
loop_
_entity.id
_entity.type
_entity.pdbx_description
1 polymer ?
#
loop_
_entity_poly.entity_id
_entity_poly.type
_entity_poly.pdbx_seq_one_letter_code
_entity_poly.pdbx_strand_id
1 'polypeptide(L)'
;MNKKNYSHSYKLCAGIAFAACTLLTWSCADHYDGDEEWSPQKQNSTLLSPEAEGIKVVASPDGSSMTISWPVVYGAGGYAAFLYNVNDPDSPVLVKSDSIDGCSFNATREEDTNYMLKIRTLGNVKYNNKEAQEETVFNFNTFLPTFKEIPNGTDLTTWFGEAGNLPEDSTSHLCYDLEPGGTYTLSGNIDFGGHQVTLRSSSKSFNAKLTIGSGAKLQTWGGFTLKYLDIDCAQTNKALVELSTTPDDSIKNLVGTANYYFIQDPIVFQGCKVSSLNGALIADGEGGKYVVRTLMINDCIVEIINTSLIPISLRTGSYVTDFTVKNSTIYSLEKNTAAFLQYNGRPKELNDDSEKQCISFLNSTLYQLSYNANFRGDTRTQGQKSNYFTVERCIIVDCGKDNFCQSLLRQASTNPTVSYSKNTYWKDGEDKSANQTGAGCDQTGTALTTDPGFINPAAGNFTPTGSQQVEEKTGDPRWFNQ
;
A
#
# COMPACT_ATOMS: atom_id res chain seq x y z
N MET A 1 -51.72 -31.48 -7.52
CA MET A 1 -51.02 -32.76 -7.39
C MET A 1 -49.65 -32.60 -8.01
N ASN A 2 -48.54 -32.55 -7.34
CA ASN A 2 -47.93 -33.28 -6.26
C ASN A 2 -47.01 -32.39 -5.41
N LYS A 3 -47.34 -32.20 -4.16
CA LYS A 3 -46.41 -31.83 -3.09
C LYS A 3 -45.90 -33.13 -2.47
N LYS A 4 -44.67 -33.49 -2.67
CA LYS A 4 -43.90 -34.43 -1.83
C LYS A 4 -42.53 -34.64 -2.50
N ASN A 5 -41.46 -34.15 -1.89
CA ASN A 5 -40.14 -34.77 -1.81
C ASN A 5 -39.02 -33.79 -1.49
N TYR A 6 -39.24 -32.79 -0.63
CA TYR A 6 -38.15 -31.94 -0.13
C TYR A 6 -37.82 -32.10 1.37
N SER A 7 -38.49 -33.05 2.06
CA SER A 7 -38.32 -33.21 3.51
C SER A 7 -37.23 -34.20 3.94
N HIS A 8 -36.66 -34.99 3.01
CA HIS A 8 -35.64 -36.00 3.36
C HIS A 8 -34.20 -35.52 3.22
N SER A 9 -33.94 -34.54 2.35
CA SER A 9 -32.58 -34.01 2.16
C SER A 9 -32.07 -33.16 3.32
N TYR A 10 -32.95 -32.39 3.96
CA TYR A 10 -32.55 -31.55 5.10
C TYR A 10 -32.24 -32.35 6.37
N LYS A 11 -32.92 -33.49 6.57
CA LYS A 11 -32.65 -34.35 7.73
C LYS A 11 -31.31 -35.12 7.58
N LEU A 12 -30.91 -35.41 6.33
CA LEU A 12 -29.63 -36.07 6.06
C LEU A 12 -28.44 -35.09 6.20
N CYS A 13 -28.57 -33.85 5.70
CA CYS A 13 -27.54 -32.81 5.86
C CYS A 13 -27.39 -32.35 7.31
N ALA A 14 -28.48 -32.24 8.08
CA ALA A 14 -28.41 -31.93 9.51
C ALA A 14 -27.76 -33.05 10.33
N GLY A 15 -28.00 -34.32 9.98
CA GLY A 15 -27.37 -35.47 10.62
C GLY A 15 -25.86 -35.56 10.35
N ILE A 16 -25.44 -35.27 9.13
CA ILE A 16 -24.01 -35.25 8.75
C ILE A 16 -23.26 -34.09 9.38
N ALA A 17 -23.88 -32.88 9.45
CA ALA A 17 -23.29 -31.72 10.12
C ALA A 17 -23.16 -31.95 11.64
N PHE A 18 -24.13 -32.61 12.30
CA PHE A 18 -24.06 -32.94 13.72
C PHE A 18 -23.01 -34.02 14.01
N ALA A 19 -22.89 -35.03 13.13
CA ALA A 19 -21.85 -36.06 13.23
C ALA A 19 -20.46 -35.50 12.99
N ALA A 20 -20.28 -34.53 12.08
CA ALA A 20 -19.01 -33.85 11.84
C ALA A 20 -18.59 -32.93 13.02
N CYS A 21 -19.53 -32.25 13.67
CA CYS A 21 -19.25 -31.47 14.87
C CYS A 21 -18.90 -32.32 16.09
N THR A 22 -19.51 -33.52 16.23
CA THR A 22 -19.17 -34.44 17.34
C THR A 22 -17.84 -35.16 17.14
N LEU A 23 -17.38 -35.35 15.89
CA LEU A 23 -16.08 -35.93 15.62
C LEU A 23 -14.91 -34.93 15.85
N LEU A 24 -15.18 -33.61 15.80
CA LEU A 24 -14.17 -32.59 16.10
C LEU A 24 -14.00 -32.33 17.60
N THR A 25 -14.91 -32.80 18.46
CA THR A 25 -14.79 -32.66 19.92
C THR A 25 -14.14 -33.86 20.59
N TRP A 26 -13.84 -34.93 19.85
CA TRP A 26 -13.16 -36.14 20.41
C TRP A 26 -11.67 -36.22 20.11
N SER A 27 -11.08 -35.18 19.53
CA SER A 27 -9.68 -35.17 19.14
C SER A 27 -8.71 -34.64 20.22
N CYS A 28 -9.16 -34.31 21.42
CA CYS A 28 -8.28 -33.71 22.44
C CYS A 28 -8.37 -34.32 23.83
N ALA A 29 -8.87 -35.56 23.99
CA ALA A 29 -9.06 -36.09 25.36
C ALA A 29 -8.62 -37.53 25.60
N ASP A 30 -7.98 -38.23 24.68
CA ASP A 30 -7.52 -39.58 24.95
C ASP A 30 -6.04 -39.72 24.64
N HIS A 31 -5.21 -39.34 25.57
CA HIS A 31 -3.99 -39.98 26.02
C HIS A 31 -3.49 -39.26 27.29
N TYR A 32 -4.33 -39.25 28.28
CA TYR A 32 -3.85 -39.08 29.65
C TYR A 32 -3.46 -40.46 30.16
N ASP A 33 -2.23 -40.90 29.90
CA ASP A 33 -1.60 -41.98 30.67
C ASP A 33 -1.39 -41.40 32.06
N GLY A 34 -2.13 -41.93 33.03
CA GLY A 34 -2.12 -41.46 34.42
C GLY A 34 -0.78 -41.62 35.17
N ASP A 35 0.28 -42.01 34.46
CA ASP A 35 1.64 -42.12 34.95
C ASP A 35 2.59 -41.02 34.44
N GLU A 36 2.14 -40.09 33.56
CA GLU A 36 2.90 -38.88 33.28
C GLU A 36 2.68 -37.88 34.39
N GLU A 37 3.51 -37.90 35.40
CA GLU A 37 3.65 -36.79 36.34
C GLU A 37 4.08 -35.54 35.55
N TRP A 38 3.16 -34.66 35.27
CA TRP A 38 3.41 -33.29 34.81
C TRP A 38 4.02 -32.47 35.96
N SER A 39 5.08 -33.02 36.57
CA SER A 39 5.86 -32.29 37.54
C SER A 39 6.81 -31.38 36.76
N PRO A 40 6.76 -30.06 36.92
CA PRO A 40 7.79 -29.18 36.35
C PRO A 40 9.13 -29.63 36.92
N GLN A 41 9.91 -30.36 36.11
CA GLN A 41 11.17 -30.97 36.54
C GLN A 41 12.23 -29.94 36.93
N LYS A 42 11.94 -28.64 36.79
CA LYS A 42 12.81 -27.55 37.19
C LYS A 42 12.25 -26.83 38.42
N GLN A 43 12.75 -27.20 39.60
CA GLN A 43 12.58 -26.45 40.83
C GLN A 43 13.97 -26.02 41.33
N ASN A 44 14.02 -24.90 42.10
CA ASN A 44 15.23 -24.35 42.68
C ASN A 44 16.35 -24.11 41.65
N SER A 45 16.00 -23.71 40.46
CA SER A 45 16.95 -23.54 39.34
C SER A 45 16.89 -22.12 38.75
N THR A 46 17.99 -21.72 38.10
CA THR A 46 18.00 -20.57 37.23
C THR A 46 17.46 -21.00 35.87
N LEU A 47 16.43 -20.36 35.37
CA LEU A 47 15.81 -20.68 34.10
C LEU A 47 16.65 -20.16 32.92
N LEU A 48 16.43 -20.72 31.76
CA LEU A 48 16.96 -20.23 30.49
C LEU A 48 15.83 -19.49 29.72
N SER A 49 16.19 -18.57 28.86
CA SER A 49 15.23 -17.99 27.92
C SER A 49 14.87 -18.98 26.80
N PRO A 50 13.71 -18.81 26.09
CA PRO A 50 13.33 -19.67 24.99
C PRO A 50 14.41 -19.72 23.90
N GLU A 51 14.61 -20.85 23.25
CA GLU A 51 15.56 -20.98 22.14
C GLU A 51 15.05 -20.25 20.90
N ALA A 52 15.95 -19.53 20.22
CA ALA A 52 15.62 -18.69 19.07
C ALA A 52 15.02 -19.48 17.90
N GLU A 53 15.51 -20.71 17.67
CA GLU A 53 15.05 -21.61 16.61
C GLU A 53 13.59 -22.04 16.78
N GLY A 54 13.07 -21.96 17.99
CA GLY A 54 11.67 -22.28 18.28
C GLY A 54 10.71 -21.11 18.15
N ILE A 55 11.20 -19.89 17.93
CA ILE A 55 10.37 -18.70 17.80
C ILE A 55 9.70 -18.70 16.43
N LYS A 56 8.39 -18.43 16.40
CA LYS A 56 7.59 -18.37 15.18
C LYS A 56 6.86 -17.03 15.09
N VAL A 57 6.81 -16.47 13.89
CA VAL A 57 6.05 -15.26 13.57
C VAL A 57 5.03 -15.60 12.50
N VAL A 58 3.76 -15.31 12.78
CA VAL A 58 2.65 -15.57 11.87
C VAL A 58 1.87 -14.27 11.67
N ALA A 59 1.76 -13.81 10.41
CA ALA A 59 0.96 -12.66 10.07
C ALA A 59 -0.54 -12.97 10.15
N SER A 60 -1.35 -11.96 10.50
CA SER A 60 -2.80 -12.01 10.33
C SER A 60 -3.18 -12.09 8.84
N PRO A 61 -4.38 -12.61 8.50
CA PRO A 61 -4.81 -12.72 7.10
C PRO A 61 -4.84 -11.39 6.34
N ASP A 62 -5.09 -10.29 7.04
CA ASP A 62 -5.08 -8.92 6.48
C ASP A 62 -3.70 -8.26 6.49
N GLY A 63 -2.68 -8.94 7.03
CA GLY A 63 -1.30 -8.45 7.12
C GLY A 63 -1.06 -7.32 8.11
N SER A 64 -2.08 -6.83 8.83
CA SER A 64 -1.99 -5.65 9.71
C SER A 64 -1.35 -5.95 11.07
N SER A 65 -1.35 -7.21 11.48
CA SER A 65 -0.80 -7.66 12.76
C SER A 65 -0.01 -8.96 12.61
N MET A 66 0.72 -9.33 13.65
CA MET A 66 1.45 -10.59 13.73
C MET A 66 1.36 -11.18 15.12
N THR A 67 1.32 -12.50 15.19
CA THR A 67 1.48 -13.28 16.41
C THR A 67 2.88 -13.83 16.46
N ILE A 68 3.61 -13.53 17.54
CA ILE A 68 4.93 -14.07 17.83
C ILE A 68 4.77 -15.09 18.94
N SER A 69 5.26 -16.32 18.74
CA SER A 69 5.16 -17.42 19.68
C SER A 69 6.51 -18.10 19.87
N TRP A 70 6.69 -18.71 21.04
CA TRP A 70 7.94 -19.38 21.45
C TRP A 70 7.67 -20.67 22.24
N PRO A 71 8.65 -21.56 22.31
CA PRO A 71 8.54 -22.80 23.12
C PRO A 71 8.36 -22.51 24.61
N VAL A 72 7.56 -23.33 25.26
CA VAL A 72 7.37 -23.27 26.73
C VAL A 72 8.69 -23.56 27.42
N VAL A 73 9.04 -22.73 28.39
CA VAL A 73 10.11 -23.03 29.36
C VAL A 73 9.48 -23.56 30.63
N TYR A 74 9.70 -24.84 30.92
CA TYR A 74 9.11 -25.50 32.09
C TYR A 74 9.59 -24.82 33.38
N GLY A 75 8.62 -24.53 34.25
CA GLY A 75 8.88 -23.86 35.52
C GLY A 75 9.02 -22.36 35.45
N ALA A 76 8.71 -21.76 34.28
CA ALA A 76 8.63 -20.30 34.12
C ALA A 76 7.50 -19.69 34.94
N GLY A 77 7.67 -18.44 35.38
CA GLY A 77 6.64 -17.62 35.96
C GLY A 77 6.00 -16.65 34.94
N GLY A 78 6.40 -16.77 33.66
CA GLY A 78 6.02 -15.92 32.55
C GLY A 78 7.24 -15.46 31.75
N TYR A 79 7.02 -14.50 30.86
CA TYR A 79 8.07 -13.97 29.97
C TYR A 79 8.00 -12.45 29.90
N ALA A 80 9.15 -11.79 29.89
CA ALA A 80 9.27 -10.40 29.49
C ALA A 80 9.70 -10.35 28.02
N ALA A 81 8.88 -9.75 27.16
CA ALA A 81 9.13 -9.63 25.73
C ALA A 81 9.17 -8.16 25.29
N PHE A 82 10.16 -7.83 24.46
CA PHE A 82 10.36 -6.49 23.89
C PHE A 82 10.57 -6.62 22.41
N LEU A 83 9.71 -6.01 21.61
CA LEU A 83 9.80 -5.97 20.17
C LEU A 83 10.25 -4.59 19.71
N TYR A 84 11.31 -4.55 18.91
CA TYR A 84 11.87 -3.32 18.35
C TYR A 84 11.79 -3.33 16.83
N ASN A 85 11.51 -2.17 16.24
CA ASN A 85 11.81 -1.88 14.85
C ASN A 85 13.29 -1.47 14.77
N VAL A 86 14.06 -2.16 13.95
CA VAL A 86 15.50 -1.97 13.77
C VAL A 86 15.86 -1.64 12.32
N ASN A 87 14.97 -0.96 11.59
CA ASN A 87 15.29 -0.44 10.26
C ASN A 87 16.49 0.51 10.29
N ASP A 88 16.65 1.26 11.38
CA ASP A 88 17.85 1.96 11.75
C ASP A 88 18.52 1.20 12.91
N PRO A 89 19.62 0.46 12.68
CA PRO A 89 20.29 -0.33 13.72
C PRO A 89 20.86 0.53 14.85
N ASP A 90 21.22 1.79 14.55
CA ASP A 90 21.82 2.72 15.52
C ASP A 90 20.75 3.40 16.40
N SER A 91 19.48 3.31 16.01
CA SER A 91 18.35 3.92 16.70
C SER A 91 17.12 2.99 16.77
N PRO A 92 17.18 1.86 17.49
CA PRO A 92 16.07 0.93 17.64
C PRO A 92 14.84 1.59 18.28
N VAL A 93 13.67 1.43 17.66
CA VAL A 93 12.41 1.97 18.15
C VAL A 93 11.59 0.86 18.81
N LEU A 94 11.22 1.02 20.09
CA LEU A 94 10.36 0.07 20.78
C LEU A 94 8.95 0.08 20.18
N VAL A 95 8.53 -1.04 19.61
CA VAL A 95 7.17 -1.23 19.04
C VAL A 95 6.21 -1.70 20.10
N LYS A 96 6.62 -2.70 20.92
CA LYS A 96 5.80 -3.26 21.98
C LYS A 96 6.68 -3.88 23.07
N SER A 97 6.23 -3.74 24.32
CA SER A 97 6.76 -4.52 25.46
C SER A 97 5.59 -5.08 26.25
N ASP A 98 5.77 -6.29 26.79
CA ASP A 98 4.76 -6.96 27.60
C ASP A 98 5.38 -7.96 28.59
N SER A 99 4.69 -8.21 29.72
CA SER A 99 4.95 -9.31 30.63
C SER A 99 3.83 -10.32 30.47
N ILE A 100 4.14 -11.52 29.95
CA ILE A 100 3.17 -12.46 29.41
C ILE A 100 3.22 -13.75 30.20
N ASP A 101 2.07 -14.25 30.63
CA ASP A 101 1.92 -15.55 31.30
C ASP A 101 1.84 -16.72 30.29
N GLY A 102 1.62 -16.42 29.02
CA GLY A 102 1.58 -17.37 27.91
C GLY A 102 2.87 -17.39 27.08
N CYS A 103 2.88 -18.18 26.02
CA CYS A 103 4.01 -18.34 25.10
C CYS A 103 3.83 -17.63 23.77
N SER A 104 3.01 -16.57 23.74
CA SER A 104 2.81 -15.77 22.54
C SER A 104 2.29 -14.37 22.85
N PHE A 105 2.53 -13.43 21.97
CA PHE A 105 1.89 -12.13 21.99
C PHE A 105 1.63 -11.58 20.57
N ASN A 106 0.67 -10.67 20.47
CA ASN A 106 0.32 -10.01 19.23
C ASN A 106 0.95 -8.63 19.17
N ALA A 107 1.42 -8.24 18.00
CA ALA A 107 1.94 -6.90 17.72
C ALA A 107 1.43 -6.39 16.38
N THR A 108 1.43 -5.07 16.19
CA THR A 108 1.22 -4.45 14.89
C THR A 108 2.35 -4.87 13.94
N ARG A 109 2.00 -5.23 12.72
CA ARG A 109 2.94 -5.58 11.68
C ARG A 109 3.02 -4.43 10.67
N GLU A 110 4.23 -3.94 10.46
CA GLU A 110 4.54 -3.05 9.36
C GLU A 110 5.20 -3.83 8.23
N GLU A 111 4.89 -3.51 7.00
CA GLU A 111 5.59 -4.08 5.84
C GLU A 111 7.03 -3.55 5.77
N ASP A 112 7.89 -4.33 5.10
CA ASP A 112 9.28 -3.97 4.81
C ASP A 112 10.01 -3.45 6.05
N THR A 113 9.87 -4.17 7.15
CA THR A 113 10.40 -3.77 8.45
C THR A 113 11.29 -4.87 9.03
N ASN A 114 12.46 -4.47 9.47
CA ASN A 114 13.35 -5.31 10.26
C ASN A 114 12.96 -5.21 11.74
N TYR A 115 12.77 -6.35 12.37
CA TYR A 115 12.41 -6.47 13.77
C TYR A 115 13.46 -7.21 14.57
N MET A 116 13.61 -6.81 15.83
CA MET A 116 14.39 -7.52 16.84
C MET A 116 13.48 -7.80 18.05
N LEU A 117 13.25 -9.07 18.34
CA LEU A 117 12.60 -9.50 19.56
C LEU A 117 13.66 -9.83 20.62
N LYS A 118 13.50 -9.27 21.81
CA LYS A 118 14.24 -9.69 23.02
C LYS A 118 13.26 -10.34 23.96
N ILE A 119 13.55 -11.54 24.41
CA ILE A 119 12.66 -12.30 25.30
C ILE A 119 13.47 -12.92 26.45
N ARG A 120 12.93 -12.77 27.66
CA ARG A 120 13.52 -13.33 28.89
C ARG A 120 12.47 -14.07 29.69
N THR A 121 12.83 -15.27 30.16
CA THR A 121 11.99 -16.05 31.09
C THR A 121 12.02 -15.46 32.47
N LEU A 122 10.86 -15.21 33.05
CA LEU A 122 10.69 -14.69 34.42
C LEU A 122 10.73 -15.82 35.44
N GLY A 123 11.22 -15.49 36.63
CA GLY A 123 11.29 -16.42 37.75
C GLY A 123 9.90 -16.85 38.23
N ASN A 124 9.83 -18.02 38.86
CA ASN A 124 8.59 -18.56 39.40
C ASN A 124 8.73 -18.81 40.88
N VAL A 125 8.07 -18.00 41.68
CA VAL A 125 8.13 -18.05 43.14
C VAL A 125 7.60 -19.38 43.67
N LYS A 126 6.56 -19.97 43.05
CA LYS A 126 5.95 -21.26 43.48
C LYS A 126 6.93 -22.42 43.41
N TYR A 127 7.84 -22.39 42.45
CA TYR A 127 8.85 -23.41 42.24
C TYR A 127 10.26 -23.00 42.69
N ASN A 128 10.37 -21.81 43.33
CA ASN A 128 11.65 -21.22 43.73
C ASN A 128 12.66 -21.14 42.56
N ASN A 129 12.15 -20.86 41.35
CA ASN A 129 12.99 -20.67 40.16
C ASN A 129 13.36 -19.20 40.00
N LYS A 130 14.64 -18.96 39.70
CA LYS A 130 15.14 -17.63 39.35
C LYS A 130 14.93 -17.37 37.87
N GLU A 131 14.76 -16.09 37.52
CA GLU A 131 14.65 -15.65 36.12
C GLU A 131 15.91 -15.99 35.31
N ALA A 132 15.78 -16.05 34.00
CA ALA A 132 16.90 -16.21 33.09
C ALA A 132 17.85 -14.99 33.20
N GLN A 133 19.15 -15.27 33.19
CA GLN A 133 20.16 -14.20 33.26
C GLN A 133 20.39 -13.51 31.92
N GLU A 134 20.17 -14.23 30.83
CA GLU A 134 20.35 -13.76 29.47
C GLU A 134 19.03 -13.74 28.72
N GLU A 135 18.88 -12.75 27.85
CA GLU A 135 17.76 -12.63 26.93
C GLU A 135 18.06 -13.43 25.66
N THR A 136 17.04 -14.04 25.08
CA THR A 136 17.12 -14.50 23.68
C THR A 136 16.84 -13.34 22.76
N VAL A 137 17.72 -13.14 21.79
CA VAL A 137 17.56 -12.13 20.71
C VAL A 137 17.19 -12.89 19.44
N PHE A 138 16.06 -12.50 18.83
CA PHE A 138 15.57 -13.09 17.59
C PHE A 138 15.29 -11.98 16.58
N ASN A 139 16.02 -11.98 15.46
CA ASN A 139 15.84 -11.02 14.37
C ASN A 139 15.01 -11.65 13.26
N PHE A 140 14.05 -10.89 12.74
CA PHE A 140 13.24 -11.27 11.59
C PHE A 140 12.83 -10.03 10.82
N ASN A 141 12.27 -10.22 9.63
CA ASN A 141 11.75 -9.13 8.83
C ASN A 141 10.41 -9.48 8.19
N THR A 142 9.76 -8.47 7.63
CA THR A 142 8.48 -8.59 6.93
C THR A 142 8.58 -8.28 5.44
N PHE A 143 9.78 -8.29 4.90
CA PHE A 143 10.02 -8.11 3.46
C PHE A 143 9.47 -9.29 2.66
N LEU A 144 9.02 -9.00 1.44
CA LEU A 144 8.76 -10.05 0.46
C LEU A 144 10.08 -10.80 0.16
N PRO A 145 10.05 -12.12 0.00
CA PRO A 145 11.23 -12.86 -0.42
C PRO A 145 11.81 -12.35 -1.73
N THR A 146 13.11 -12.14 -1.79
CA THR A 146 13.82 -11.74 -3.00
C THR A 146 13.84 -12.90 -4.00
N PHE A 147 13.38 -12.65 -5.23
CA PHE A 147 13.52 -13.60 -6.33
C PHE A 147 14.94 -13.53 -6.91
N LYS A 148 15.39 -12.31 -7.23
CA LYS A 148 16.76 -12.06 -7.71
C LYS A 148 17.27 -10.69 -7.27
N GLU A 149 18.58 -10.62 -7.05
CA GLU A 149 19.29 -9.37 -6.85
C GLU A 149 19.83 -8.86 -8.21
N ILE A 150 19.71 -7.56 -8.45
CA ILE A 150 20.24 -6.91 -9.65
C ILE A 150 21.50 -6.12 -9.26
N PRO A 151 22.67 -6.43 -9.86
CA PRO A 151 23.92 -5.76 -9.52
C PRO A 151 23.88 -4.25 -9.79
N ASN A 152 24.57 -3.49 -8.95
CA ASN A 152 24.75 -2.04 -9.14
C ASN A 152 25.41 -1.71 -10.50
N GLY A 153 25.02 -0.60 -11.10
CA GLY A 153 25.52 -0.17 -12.42
C GLY A 153 24.84 -0.83 -13.61
N THR A 154 23.81 -1.63 -13.39
CA THR A 154 23.12 -2.41 -14.43
C THR A 154 22.16 -1.54 -15.26
N ASP A 155 22.15 -1.78 -16.58
CA ASP A 155 21.04 -1.39 -17.44
C ASP A 155 19.94 -2.45 -17.36
N LEU A 156 18.77 -2.05 -16.82
CA LEU A 156 17.65 -2.97 -16.56
C LEU A 156 17.12 -3.58 -17.86
N THR A 157 17.12 -2.83 -18.97
CA THR A 157 16.60 -3.35 -20.26
C THR A 157 17.45 -4.53 -20.74
N THR A 158 18.76 -4.40 -20.66
CA THR A 158 19.69 -5.48 -21.01
C THR A 158 19.54 -6.67 -20.07
N TRP A 159 19.48 -6.40 -18.76
CA TRP A 159 19.43 -7.45 -17.75
C TRP A 159 18.14 -8.29 -17.84
N PHE A 160 16.97 -7.64 -17.96
CA PHE A 160 15.70 -8.35 -18.12
C PHE A 160 15.57 -9.05 -19.48
N GLY A 161 16.37 -8.63 -20.49
CA GLY A 161 16.47 -9.32 -21.78
C GLY A 161 17.29 -10.61 -21.73
N GLU A 162 18.05 -10.86 -20.67
CA GLU A 162 18.82 -12.10 -20.51
C GLU A 162 17.91 -13.25 -20.05
N ALA A 163 18.16 -14.44 -20.63
CA ALA A 163 17.37 -15.64 -20.32
C ALA A 163 17.36 -15.97 -18.82
N GLY A 164 16.17 -16.19 -18.28
CA GLY A 164 15.93 -16.59 -16.90
C GLY A 164 15.91 -15.43 -15.88
N ASN A 165 16.13 -14.18 -16.29
CA ASN A 165 15.95 -13.04 -15.42
C ASN A 165 14.48 -12.63 -15.26
N LEU A 166 13.68 -12.84 -16.31
CA LEU A 166 12.21 -12.83 -16.24
C LEU A 166 11.72 -14.20 -16.73
N PRO A 167 11.22 -15.08 -15.85
CA PRO A 167 10.73 -16.40 -16.26
C PRO A 167 9.47 -16.27 -17.11
N GLU A 168 9.30 -17.11 -18.13
CA GLU A 168 8.13 -17.09 -19.01
C GLU A 168 6.84 -17.50 -18.27
N ASP A 169 6.95 -18.53 -17.41
CA ASP A 169 5.82 -19.10 -16.67
C ASP A 169 6.05 -18.99 -15.16
N SER A 170 5.60 -17.92 -14.55
CA SER A 170 5.60 -17.80 -13.08
C SER A 170 4.27 -17.31 -12.57
N THR A 171 3.69 -18.06 -11.64
CA THR A 171 2.53 -17.65 -10.85
C THR A 171 2.95 -17.02 -9.52
N SER A 172 4.26 -16.97 -9.24
CA SER A 172 4.80 -16.41 -8.00
C SER A 172 5.04 -14.91 -8.16
N HIS A 173 4.96 -14.20 -7.06
CA HIS A 173 5.36 -12.80 -7.00
C HIS A 173 6.87 -12.68 -7.18
N LEU A 174 7.32 -12.00 -8.22
CA LEU A 174 8.73 -11.81 -8.55
C LEU A 174 9.24 -10.52 -7.89
N CYS A 175 10.03 -10.64 -6.86
CA CYS A 175 10.63 -9.50 -6.17
C CYS A 175 12.12 -9.36 -6.56
N TYR A 176 12.45 -8.26 -7.23
CA TYR A 176 13.80 -7.92 -7.64
C TYR A 176 14.38 -6.86 -6.71
N ASP A 177 15.51 -7.18 -6.09
CA ASP A 177 16.20 -6.29 -5.19
C ASP A 177 17.34 -5.54 -5.90
N LEU A 178 17.30 -4.22 -5.80
CA LEU A 178 18.37 -3.31 -6.18
C LEU A 178 19.23 -3.00 -4.95
N GLU A 179 20.53 -2.84 -5.15
CA GLU A 179 21.46 -2.46 -4.08
C GLU A 179 21.08 -1.09 -3.49
N PRO A 180 21.03 -0.95 -2.16
CA PRO A 180 20.74 0.33 -1.52
C PRO A 180 21.72 1.44 -1.95
N GLY A 181 21.18 2.56 -2.43
CA GLY A 181 21.97 3.66 -2.97
C GLY A 181 22.63 3.38 -4.32
N GLY A 182 22.48 2.16 -4.88
CA GLY A 182 22.97 1.79 -6.19
C GLY A 182 22.37 2.62 -7.32
N THR A 183 23.02 2.61 -8.50
CA THR A 183 22.59 3.38 -9.69
C THR A 183 22.27 2.44 -10.84
N TYR A 184 21.15 2.66 -11.48
CA TYR A 184 20.59 1.84 -12.54
C TYR A 184 20.08 2.70 -13.69
N THR A 185 20.04 2.13 -14.89
CA THR A 185 19.46 2.79 -16.06
C THR A 185 18.35 1.92 -16.67
N LEU A 186 17.39 2.57 -17.31
CA LEU A 186 16.42 1.93 -18.20
C LEU A 186 16.61 2.53 -19.57
N SER A 187 17.29 1.84 -20.48
CA SER A 187 17.61 2.35 -21.82
C SER A 187 16.53 2.08 -22.87
N GLY A 188 15.61 1.15 -22.59
CA GLY A 188 14.53 0.74 -23.51
C GLY A 188 13.28 0.28 -22.74
N ASN A 189 12.40 -0.41 -23.47
CA ASN A 189 11.17 -0.91 -22.88
C ASN A 189 11.39 -2.28 -22.23
N ILE A 190 10.76 -2.49 -21.07
CA ILE A 190 10.61 -3.80 -20.45
C ILE A 190 9.12 -4.08 -20.32
N ASP A 191 8.64 -5.19 -20.90
CA ASP A 191 7.28 -5.68 -20.66
C ASP A 191 7.34 -6.87 -19.69
N PHE A 192 6.81 -6.69 -18.50
CA PHE A 192 6.73 -7.72 -17.46
C PHE A 192 5.56 -8.69 -17.68
N GLY A 193 4.77 -8.48 -18.73
CA GLY A 193 3.63 -9.33 -19.02
C GLY A 193 2.61 -9.35 -17.89
N GLY A 194 2.09 -10.52 -17.56
CA GLY A 194 1.12 -10.75 -16.49
C GLY A 194 1.74 -11.09 -15.14
N HIS A 195 3.05 -11.02 -15.02
CA HIS A 195 3.70 -11.30 -13.75
C HIS A 195 3.36 -10.25 -12.69
N GLN A 196 3.20 -10.69 -11.45
CA GLN A 196 3.22 -9.80 -10.33
C GLN A 196 4.67 -9.49 -9.99
N VAL A 197 5.10 -8.24 -10.21
CA VAL A 197 6.50 -7.84 -10.08
C VAL A 197 6.66 -6.73 -9.04
N THR A 198 7.67 -6.87 -8.19
CA THR A 198 8.19 -5.77 -7.35
C THR A 198 9.63 -5.49 -7.74
N LEU A 199 9.93 -4.26 -8.07
CA LEU A 199 11.29 -3.72 -8.22
C LEU A 199 11.54 -2.74 -7.08
N ARG A 200 12.52 -3.04 -6.21
CA ARG A 200 12.75 -2.25 -5.00
C ARG A 200 14.23 -2.09 -4.66
N SER A 201 14.57 -1.00 -3.96
CA SER A 201 15.77 -1.02 -3.13
C SER A 201 15.59 -2.03 -2.00
N SER A 202 16.60 -2.81 -1.67
CA SER A 202 16.53 -3.74 -0.54
C SER A 202 16.60 -3.03 0.83
N SER A 203 16.63 -1.70 0.85
CA SER A 203 16.56 -0.87 2.04
C SER A 203 15.53 0.24 1.90
N LYS A 204 14.69 0.38 2.92
CA LYS A 204 13.73 1.48 3.06
C LYS A 204 14.41 2.85 3.31
N SER A 205 15.63 2.83 3.87
CA SER A 205 16.35 4.05 4.26
C SER A 205 17.26 4.58 3.15
N PHE A 206 17.60 3.76 2.15
CA PHE A 206 18.52 4.12 1.08
C PHE A 206 17.94 3.72 -0.29
N ASN A 207 17.27 4.67 -0.94
CA ASN A 207 16.68 4.45 -2.25
C ASN A 207 17.77 4.12 -3.29
N ALA A 208 17.48 3.14 -4.16
CA ALA A 208 18.26 2.93 -5.37
C ALA A 208 17.88 3.98 -6.42
N LYS A 209 18.85 4.43 -7.23
CA LYS A 209 18.65 5.46 -8.25
C LYS A 209 18.39 4.82 -9.61
N LEU A 210 17.30 5.20 -10.25
CA LEU A 210 16.93 4.71 -11.58
C LEU A 210 16.76 5.89 -12.55
N THR A 211 17.60 5.94 -13.58
CA THR A 211 17.49 6.94 -14.65
C THR A 211 16.73 6.34 -15.84
N ILE A 212 15.66 6.99 -16.26
CA ILE A 212 14.84 6.58 -17.40
C ILE A 212 15.38 7.22 -18.68
N GLY A 213 15.83 6.41 -19.62
CA GLY A 213 16.35 6.86 -20.91
C GLY A 213 15.26 7.36 -21.87
N SER A 214 15.68 7.98 -22.96
CA SER A 214 14.78 8.54 -23.96
C SER A 214 13.89 7.47 -24.56
N GLY A 215 12.57 7.64 -24.43
CA GLY A 215 11.57 6.73 -24.95
C GLY A 215 11.39 5.42 -24.16
N ALA A 216 12.18 5.20 -23.12
CA ALA A 216 12.10 4.02 -22.27
C ALA A 216 10.86 4.07 -21.36
N LYS A 217 10.31 2.89 -21.06
CA LYS A 217 9.15 2.70 -20.20
C LYS A 217 9.09 1.28 -19.63
N LEU A 218 8.40 1.13 -18.52
CA LEU A 218 8.05 -0.16 -17.91
C LEU A 218 6.64 -0.52 -18.33
N GLN A 219 6.42 -1.73 -18.85
CA GLN A 219 5.10 -2.18 -19.29
C GLN A 219 4.64 -3.38 -18.50
N THR A 220 3.33 -3.49 -18.28
CA THR A 220 2.71 -4.62 -17.57
C THR A 220 1.23 -4.75 -17.91
N TRP A 221 0.70 -5.97 -17.80
CA TRP A 221 -0.72 -6.25 -17.67
C TRP A 221 -1.03 -7.11 -16.42
N GLY A 222 -0.04 -7.21 -15.49
CA GLY A 222 -0.14 -7.80 -14.16
C GLY A 222 0.02 -6.78 -13.04
N GLY A 223 0.13 -7.26 -11.79
CA GLY A 223 0.47 -6.42 -10.64
C GLY A 223 1.90 -5.89 -10.73
N PHE A 224 2.10 -4.62 -10.39
CA PHE A 224 3.41 -4.01 -10.52
C PHE A 224 3.71 -3.03 -9.38
N THR A 225 4.86 -3.19 -8.73
CA THR A 225 5.24 -2.35 -7.61
C THR A 225 6.64 -1.78 -7.79
N LEU A 226 6.78 -0.46 -7.66
CA LEU A 226 8.06 0.24 -7.50
C LEU A 226 8.19 0.69 -6.05
N LYS A 227 9.28 0.26 -5.35
CA LYS A 227 9.49 0.61 -3.94
C LYS A 227 10.89 1.19 -3.69
N TYR A 228 10.92 2.30 -2.93
CA TYR A 228 12.17 2.89 -2.42
C TYR A 228 13.16 3.23 -3.53
N LEU A 229 12.67 3.87 -4.59
CA LEU A 229 13.46 4.27 -5.75
C LEU A 229 13.48 5.78 -5.91
N ASP A 230 14.65 6.33 -6.22
CA ASP A 230 14.82 7.68 -6.75
C ASP A 230 14.83 7.59 -8.27
N ILE A 231 13.73 7.98 -8.91
CA ILE A 231 13.51 7.81 -10.36
C ILE A 231 13.66 9.16 -11.05
N ASP A 232 14.60 9.27 -11.96
CA ASP A 232 14.81 10.46 -12.80
C ASP A 232 14.19 10.25 -14.18
N CYS A 233 13.16 11.06 -14.50
CA CYS A 233 12.43 11.03 -15.75
C CYS A 233 12.82 12.16 -16.73
N ALA A 234 13.90 12.91 -16.47
CA ALA A 234 14.26 14.09 -17.27
C ALA A 234 14.47 13.81 -18.76
N GLN A 235 14.89 12.60 -19.15
CA GLN A 235 15.21 12.25 -20.53
C GLN A 235 14.03 11.64 -21.29
N THR A 236 12.92 11.32 -20.63
CA THR A 236 11.77 10.67 -21.29
C THR A 236 10.52 11.56 -21.26
N ASN A 237 9.73 11.49 -22.33
CA ASN A 237 8.37 12.02 -22.39
C ASN A 237 7.31 10.90 -22.47
N LYS A 238 7.71 9.67 -22.28
CA LYS A 238 6.83 8.52 -22.21
C LYS A 238 6.29 8.32 -20.79
N ALA A 239 5.25 7.52 -20.66
CA ALA A 239 4.80 7.09 -19.35
C ALA A 239 5.90 6.28 -18.65
N LEU A 240 6.08 6.49 -17.34
CA LEU A 240 7.00 5.66 -16.55
C LEU A 240 6.50 4.21 -16.50
N VAL A 241 5.22 4.03 -16.21
CA VAL A 241 4.53 2.74 -16.31
C VAL A 241 3.43 2.83 -17.37
N GLU A 242 3.41 1.89 -18.30
CA GLU A 242 2.37 1.80 -19.33
C GLU A 242 1.71 0.43 -19.26
N LEU A 243 0.38 0.40 -19.30
CA LEU A 243 -0.33 -0.87 -19.43
C LEU A 243 -0.03 -1.47 -20.82
N SER A 244 0.36 -2.74 -20.86
CA SER A 244 0.83 -3.40 -22.09
C SER A 244 -0.20 -3.31 -23.22
N THR A 245 0.27 -3.19 -24.45
CA THR A 245 -0.62 -3.17 -25.63
C THR A 245 -1.04 -4.57 -26.06
N THR A 246 -0.43 -5.61 -25.51
CA THR A 246 -0.64 -7.02 -25.85
C THR A 246 -0.95 -7.88 -24.61
N PRO A 247 -2.05 -7.57 -23.86
CA PRO A 247 -2.43 -8.38 -22.72
C PRO A 247 -2.90 -9.77 -23.16
N ASP A 248 -2.72 -10.77 -22.29
CA ASP A 248 -3.24 -12.11 -22.51
C ASP A 248 -4.77 -12.17 -22.33
N ASP A 249 -5.43 -12.98 -23.15
CA ASP A 249 -6.88 -13.15 -23.09
C ASP A 249 -7.38 -13.87 -21.82
N SER A 250 -6.49 -14.46 -21.03
CA SER A 250 -6.83 -15.08 -19.72
C SER A 250 -7.40 -14.09 -18.71
N ILE A 251 -7.00 -12.81 -18.78
CA ILE A 251 -7.55 -11.75 -17.91
C ILE A 251 -8.68 -10.95 -18.57
N LYS A 252 -9.16 -11.38 -19.74
CA LYS A 252 -10.18 -10.69 -20.50
C LYS A 252 -11.59 -11.14 -20.09
N ASN A 253 -12.43 -10.18 -19.79
CA ASN A 253 -13.83 -10.40 -19.44
C ASN A 253 -14.74 -9.50 -20.27
N LEU A 254 -15.89 -10.05 -20.67
CA LEU A 254 -16.94 -9.30 -21.35
C LEU A 254 -17.75 -8.52 -20.31
N VAL A 255 -17.81 -7.21 -20.47
CA VAL A 255 -18.63 -6.32 -19.65
C VAL A 255 -19.60 -5.58 -20.59
N GLY A 256 -20.89 -5.90 -20.49
CA GLY A 256 -21.87 -5.41 -21.44
C GLY A 256 -21.57 -5.90 -22.86
N THR A 257 -21.18 -5.00 -23.76
CA THR A 257 -20.82 -5.31 -25.15
C THR A 257 -19.33 -5.14 -25.45
N ALA A 258 -18.50 -4.84 -24.45
CA ALA A 258 -17.09 -4.58 -24.63
C ALA A 258 -16.21 -5.51 -23.78
N ASN A 259 -15.06 -5.88 -24.33
CA ASN A 259 -14.05 -6.62 -23.59
C ASN A 259 -13.17 -5.67 -22.79
N TYR A 260 -12.87 -6.09 -21.55
CA TYR A 260 -11.94 -5.42 -20.64
C TYR A 260 -10.93 -6.43 -20.10
N TYR A 261 -9.71 -5.99 -19.88
CA TYR A 261 -8.64 -6.76 -19.26
C TYR A 261 -8.54 -6.38 -17.78
N PHE A 262 -8.70 -7.34 -16.87
CA PHE A 262 -8.80 -7.11 -15.45
C PHE A 262 -7.46 -7.38 -14.76
N ILE A 263 -6.78 -6.33 -14.31
CA ILE A 263 -5.60 -6.44 -13.45
C ILE A 263 -6.09 -6.50 -12.01
N GLN A 264 -6.01 -7.69 -11.41
CA GLN A 264 -6.50 -7.96 -10.05
C GLN A 264 -5.48 -7.55 -8.98
N ASP A 265 -4.19 -7.80 -9.25
CA ASP A 265 -3.11 -7.43 -8.35
C ASP A 265 -2.83 -5.92 -8.42
N PRO A 266 -2.41 -5.29 -7.30
CA PRO A 266 -2.24 -3.85 -7.24
C PRO A 266 -1.07 -3.35 -8.10
N ILE A 267 -1.22 -2.11 -8.61
CA ILE A 267 -0.12 -1.30 -9.14
C ILE A 267 0.22 -0.25 -8.08
N VAL A 268 1.47 -0.25 -7.60
CA VAL A 268 1.88 0.52 -6.42
C VAL A 268 3.19 1.28 -6.67
N PHE A 269 3.18 2.56 -6.30
CA PHE A 269 4.38 3.36 -6.08
C PHE A 269 4.51 3.59 -4.58
N GLN A 270 5.59 3.07 -3.97
CA GLN A 270 5.79 3.09 -2.52
C GLN A 270 7.15 3.66 -2.15
N GLY A 271 7.20 4.74 -1.37
CA GLY A 271 8.44 5.31 -0.89
C GLY A 271 9.37 5.82 -2.01
N CYS A 272 8.81 6.14 -3.17
CA CYS A 272 9.57 6.59 -4.34
C CYS A 272 9.67 8.11 -4.40
N LYS A 273 10.83 8.59 -4.90
CA LYS A 273 10.99 9.97 -5.34
C LYS A 273 11.08 9.99 -6.86
N VAL A 274 10.05 10.50 -7.53
CA VAL A 274 10.03 10.67 -8.99
C VAL A 274 10.33 12.13 -9.30
N SER A 275 11.45 12.39 -9.94
CA SER A 275 11.90 13.73 -10.32
C SER A 275 11.74 13.96 -11.82
N SER A 276 11.49 15.21 -12.18
CA SER A 276 11.44 15.68 -13.57
C SER A 276 10.43 14.90 -14.44
N LEU A 277 9.27 14.56 -13.88
CA LEU A 277 8.25 13.80 -14.62
C LEU A 277 7.71 14.63 -15.80
N ASN A 278 8.06 14.21 -17.02
CA ASN A 278 7.69 14.86 -18.27
C ASN A 278 6.68 14.04 -19.09
N GLY A 279 6.53 12.75 -18.81
CA GLY A 279 5.49 11.85 -19.30
C GLY A 279 4.52 11.46 -18.18
N ALA A 280 3.50 10.63 -18.47
CA ALA A 280 2.59 10.16 -17.43
C ALA A 280 3.31 9.30 -16.39
N LEU A 281 2.86 9.33 -15.13
CA LEU A 281 3.31 8.36 -14.13
C LEU A 281 2.80 6.96 -14.51
N ILE A 282 1.52 6.89 -14.92
CA ILE A 282 0.91 5.70 -15.51
C ILE A 282 0.00 6.06 -16.66
N ALA A 283 0.05 5.28 -17.75
CA ALA A 283 -0.85 5.42 -18.89
C ALA A 283 -1.34 4.06 -19.38
N ASP A 284 -2.50 4.05 -20.06
CA ASP A 284 -2.92 2.92 -20.86
C ASP A 284 -2.32 3.05 -22.27
N GLY A 285 -1.75 1.94 -22.78
CA GLY A 285 -1.29 1.84 -24.15
C GLY A 285 -2.45 1.72 -25.17
N GLU A 286 -2.16 1.92 -26.42
CA GLU A 286 -3.13 1.64 -27.50
C GLU A 286 -3.34 0.11 -27.62
N GLY A 287 -4.56 -0.37 -27.51
CA GLY A 287 -4.88 -1.78 -27.77
C GLY A 287 -5.70 -2.49 -26.70
N GLY A 288 -5.68 -2.07 -25.46
CA GLY A 288 -6.44 -2.70 -24.38
C GLY A 288 -7.28 -1.74 -23.56
N LYS A 289 -8.50 -2.14 -23.21
CA LYS A 289 -9.28 -1.44 -22.19
C LYS A 289 -9.08 -2.18 -20.87
N TYR A 290 -8.46 -1.54 -19.92
CA TYR A 290 -8.14 -2.16 -18.64
C TYR A 290 -9.08 -1.75 -17.52
N VAL A 291 -9.32 -2.69 -16.61
CA VAL A 291 -9.84 -2.44 -15.28
C VAL A 291 -8.70 -2.72 -14.30
N VAL A 292 -8.07 -1.67 -13.82
CA VAL A 292 -7.05 -1.77 -12.75
C VAL A 292 -7.78 -1.75 -11.42
N ARG A 293 -7.72 -2.85 -10.66
CA ARG A 293 -8.43 -2.95 -9.37
C ARG A 293 -7.89 -1.95 -8.36
N THR A 294 -6.58 -1.85 -8.23
CA THR A 294 -5.95 -0.94 -7.26
C THR A 294 -4.76 -0.23 -7.90
N LEU A 295 -4.76 1.10 -7.81
CA LEU A 295 -3.61 1.95 -8.09
C LEU A 295 -3.32 2.79 -6.85
N MET A 296 -2.10 2.66 -6.30
CA MET A 296 -1.71 3.36 -5.08
C MET A 296 -0.40 4.13 -5.27
N ILE A 297 -0.39 5.37 -4.78
CA ILE A 297 0.80 6.20 -4.61
C ILE A 297 0.92 6.47 -3.11
N ASN A 298 1.86 5.82 -2.45
CA ASN A 298 2.02 5.91 -1.00
C ASN A 298 3.45 6.30 -0.64
N ASP A 299 3.58 7.25 0.28
CA ASP A 299 4.88 7.71 0.78
C ASP A 299 5.84 8.18 -0.34
N CYS A 300 5.29 8.86 -1.37
CA CYS A 300 6.04 9.29 -2.55
C CYS A 300 6.23 10.81 -2.61
N ILE A 301 7.31 11.24 -3.29
CA ILE A 301 7.46 12.61 -3.79
C ILE A 301 7.44 12.53 -5.31
N VAL A 302 6.54 13.28 -5.97
CA VAL A 302 6.45 13.32 -7.43
C VAL A 302 6.53 14.76 -7.93
N GLU A 303 7.60 15.08 -8.65
CA GLU A 303 7.80 16.36 -9.30
C GLU A 303 7.38 16.29 -10.76
N ILE A 304 6.44 17.14 -11.17
CA ILE A 304 5.94 17.27 -12.54
C ILE A 304 6.53 18.52 -13.16
N ILE A 305 7.23 18.36 -14.27
CA ILE A 305 7.83 19.50 -15.00
C ILE A 305 7.04 19.91 -16.25
N ASN A 306 6.12 19.08 -16.73
CA ASN A 306 5.32 19.36 -17.92
C ASN A 306 3.96 19.93 -17.52
N THR A 307 3.73 21.20 -17.85
CA THR A 307 2.52 21.96 -17.47
C THR A 307 1.23 21.48 -18.15
N SER A 308 1.33 20.63 -19.15
CA SER A 308 0.20 20.03 -19.87
C SER A 308 0.07 18.51 -19.61
N LEU A 309 0.81 17.98 -18.66
CA LEU A 309 0.83 16.56 -18.35
C LEU A 309 -0.42 16.13 -17.59
N ILE A 310 -0.96 14.98 -17.96
CA ILE A 310 -1.93 14.21 -17.19
C ILE A 310 -1.18 13.06 -16.50
N PRO A 311 -0.88 13.13 -15.19
CA PRO A 311 -0.06 12.12 -14.53
C PRO A 311 -0.68 10.72 -14.52
N ILE A 312 -2.00 10.63 -14.33
CA ILE A 312 -2.75 9.36 -14.39
C ILE A 312 -3.60 9.39 -15.66
N SER A 313 -3.08 8.83 -16.73
CA SER A 313 -3.61 9.02 -18.11
C SER A 313 -4.15 7.71 -18.69
N LEU A 314 -5.38 7.34 -18.33
CA LEU A 314 -6.08 6.16 -18.83
C LEU A 314 -7.14 6.57 -19.89
N ARG A 315 -6.67 7.05 -21.03
CA ARG A 315 -7.49 7.75 -22.05
C ARG A 315 -8.01 6.87 -23.16
N THR A 316 -7.50 5.63 -23.30
CA THR A 316 -7.90 4.72 -24.38
C THR A 316 -9.11 3.85 -24.03
N GLY A 317 -9.62 3.98 -22.81
CA GLY A 317 -10.83 3.30 -22.36
C GLY A 317 -10.69 2.54 -21.05
N SER A 318 -9.55 2.68 -20.41
CA SER A 318 -9.27 2.06 -19.10
C SER A 318 -9.73 2.93 -17.93
N TYR A 319 -9.83 2.32 -16.74
CA TYR A 319 -10.08 3.02 -15.49
C TYR A 319 -9.54 2.24 -14.29
N VAL A 320 -9.48 2.91 -13.13
CA VAL A 320 -9.08 2.32 -11.86
C VAL A 320 -10.32 2.20 -10.96
N THR A 321 -10.48 1.06 -10.29
CA THR A 321 -11.57 0.85 -9.31
C THR A 321 -11.26 1.54 -8.00
N ASP A 322 -10.05 1.34 -7.46
CA ASP A 322 -9.57 1.99 -6.23
C ASP A 322 -8.27 2.74 -6.50
N PHE A 323 -8.36 4.07 -6.53
CA PHE A 323 -7.22 4.96 -6.69
C PHE A 323 -6.95 5.69 -5.38
N THR A 324 -5.76 5.51 -4.83
CA THR A 324 -5.36 6.13 -3.57
C THR A 324 -4.01 6.83 -3.68
N VAL A 325 -3.98 8.10 -3.26
CA VAL A 325 -2.76 8.87 -2.95
C VAL A 325 -2.70 9.06 -1.45
N LYS A 326 -1.64 8.60 -0.81
CA LYS A 326 -1.51 8.63 0.65
C LYS A 326 -0.09 9.03 1.06
N ASN A 327 0.02 9.85 2.12
CA ASN A 327 1.30 10.24 2.71
C ASN A 327 2.32 10.74 1.68
N SER A 328 1.85 11.48 0.68
CA SER A 328 2.65 11.81 -0.51
C SER A 328 2.62 13.30 -0.83
N THR A 329 3.71 13.78 -1.42
CA THR A 329 3.78 15.14 -1.99
C THR A 329 3.84 15.03 -3.50
N ILE A 330 2.84 15.59 -4.19
CA ILE A 330 2.81 15.66 -5.65
C ILE A 330 2.73 17.14 -6.05
N TYR A 331 3.69 17.57 -6.85
CA TYR A 331 3.81 18.99 -7.14
C TYR A 331 4.32 19.28 -8.55
N SER A 332 4.02 20.49 -9.00
CA SER A 332 4.68 21.14 -10.12
C SER A 332 5.20 22.49 -9.66
N LEU A 333 6.35 22.92 -10.15
CA LEU A 333 6.89 24.26 -9.85
C LEU A 333 6.30 25.33 -10.78
N GLU A 334 5.74 24.91 -11.91
CA GLU A 334 4.96 25.75 -12.82
C GLU A 334 3.52 25.23 -12.84
N LYS A 335 2.54 26.14 -12.87
CA LYS A 335 1.11 25.80 -12.82
C LYS A 335 0.74 24.81 -13.94
N ASN A 336 0.56 23.53 -13.57
CA ASN A 336 0.05 22.51 -14.49
C ASN A 336 -1.42 22.78 -14.80
N THR A 337 -1.80 22.82 -16.07
CA THR A 337 -3.16 23.15 -16.52
C THR A 337 -3.96 21.96 -17.05
N ALA A 338 -3.37 20.76 -17.10
CA ALA A 338 -4.07 19.53 -17.45
C ALA A 338 -4.75 18.90 -16.23
N ALA A 339 -5.67 17.97 -16.46
CA ALA A 339 -6.24 17.17 -15.38
C ALA A 339 -5.16 16.33 -14.67
N PHE A 340 -5.26 16.16 -13.36
CA PHE A 340 -4.35 15.27 -12.63
C PHE A 340 -4.60 13.81 -12.98
N LEU A 341 -5.86 13.41 -13.07
CA LEU A 341 -6.23 12.07 -13.48
C LEU A 341 -7.32 12.11 -14.58
N GLN A 342 -7.25 11.16 -15.51
CA GLN A 342 -8.24 11.02 -16.57
C GLN A 342 -8.48 9.56 -16.90
N TYR A 343 -9.76 9.15 -16.83
CA TYR A 343 -10.26 7.86 -17.29
C TYR A 343 -11.22 8.07 -18.44
N ASN A 344 -11.20 7.23 -19.46
CA ASN A 344 -12.11 7.36 -20.59
C ASN A 344 -13.17 6.25 -20.69
N GLY A 345 -13.26 5.37 -19.73
CA GLY A 345 -14.11 4.24 -19.98
C GLY A 345 -14.59 3.35 -18.88
N ARG A 346 -15.32 3.84 -17.88
CA ARG A 346 -16.05 2.91 -17.02
C ARG A 346 -17.35 2.46 -17.69
N PRO A 347 -17.57 1.15 -17.94
CA PRO A 347 -18.84 0.64 -18.47
C PRO A 347 -19.97 0.85 -17.49
N LYS A 348 -21.19 1.07 -18.01
CA LYS A 348 -22.37 1.27 -17.15
C LYS A 348 -22.66 0.03 -16.30
N GLU A 349 -22.36 -1.13 -16.80
CA GLU A 349 -22.54 -2.44 -16.18
C GLU A 349 -21.72 -2.64 -14.92
N LEU A 350 -20.62 -1.87 -14.77
CA LEU A 350 -19.81 -1.86 -13.56
C LEU A 350 -20.22 -0.75 -12.56
N ASN A 351 -21.41 -0.20 -12.72
CA ASN A 351 -21.95 0.90 -11.92
C ASN A 351 -23.01 0.48 -10.94
N ASP A 352 -23.13 -0.78 -10.65
CA ASP A 352 -24.01 -1.25 -9.58
C ASP A 352 -23.35 -1.06 -8.20
N ASP A 353 -24.11 -1.30 -7.15
CA ASP A 353 -23.62 -1.14 -5.77
C ASP A 353 -22.54 -2.16 -5.39
N SER A 354 -22.30 -3.18 -6.22
CA SER A 354 -21.25 -4.20 -6.03
C SER A 354 -19.87 -3.75 -6.53
N GLU A 355 -19.82 -2.80 -7.47
CA GLU A 355 -18.59 -2.29 -8.08
C GLU A 355 -18.37 -0.81 -7.73
N LYS A 356 -17.76 -0.59 -6.57
CA LYS A 356 -17.45 0.77 -6.07
C LYS A 356 -16.24 1.34 -6.81
N GLN A 357 -16.31 2.59 -7.25
CA GLN A 357 -15.13 3.34 -7.65
C GLN A 357 -14.72 4.27 -6.52
N CYS A 358 -13.51 4.07 -6.00
CA CYS A 358 -12.94 4.86 -4.92
C CYS A 358 -11.83 5.76 -5.45
N ILE A 359 -11.83 7.03 -5.03
CA ILE A 359 -10.74 7.97 -5.27
C ILE A 359 -10.43 8.63 -3.94
N SER A 360 -9.22 8.39 -3.43
CA SER A 360 -8.82 8.81 -2.09
C SER A 360 -7.52 9.63 -2.11
N PHE A 361 -7.54 10.76 -1.42
CA PHE A 361 -6.36 11.55 -1.09
C PHE A 361 -6.28 11.68 0.42
N LEU A 362 -5.21 11.11 1.02
CA LEU A 362 -5.06 10.98 2.46
C LEU A 362 -3.69 11.53 2.90
N ASN A 363 -3.66 12.42 3.90
CA ASN A 363 -2.41 12.94 4.47
C ASN A 363 -1.39 13.33 3.38
N SER A 364 -1.83 14.09 2.38
CA SER A 364 -1.00 14.38 1.20
C SER A 364 -0.92 15.87 0.91
N THR A 365 0.19 16.29 0.32
CA THR A 365 0.41 17.66 -0.14
C THR A 365 0.34 17.70 -1.66
N LEU A 366 -0.60 18.50 -2.20
CA LEU A 366 -0.81 18.71 -3.63
C LEU A 366 -0.53 20.17 -3.94
N TYR A 367 0.37 20.44 -4.90
CA TYR A 367 0.82 21.80 -5.19
C TYR A 367 0.86 22.08 -6.69
N GLN A 368 0.16 23.13 -7.13
CA GLN A 368 0.08 23.65 -8.50
C GLN A 368 -0.36 22.63 -9.56
N LEU A 369 -1.30 21.76 -9.20
CA LEU A 369 -1.82 20.70 -10.08
C LEU A 369 -3.19 21.08 -10.66
N SER A 370 -3.38 20.89 -11.96
CA SER A 370 -4.65 21.19 -12.67
C SER A 370 -5.13 22.62 -12.46
N TYR A 371 -4.22 23.58 -12.36
CA TYR A 371 -4.54 24.96 -12.06
C TYR A 371 -5.58 25.51 -13.06
N ASN A 372 -6.69 26.04 -12.53
CA ASN A 372 -7.86 26.48 -13.28
C ASN A 372 -8.52 25.43 -14.21
N ALA A 373 -8.16 24.15 -14.05
CA ALA A 373 -8.73 23.02 -14.78
C ALA A 373 -9.55 22.10 -13.86
N ASN A 374 -10.25 21.13 -14.43
CA ASN A 374 -10.82 20.05 -13.63
C ASN A 374 -9.71 19.14 -13.14
N PHE A 375 -9.68 18.87 -11.84
CA PHE A 375 -8.69 17.99 -11.26
C PHE A 375 -8.83 16.56 -11.79
N ARG A 376 -10.05 16.13 -12.04
CA ARG A 376 -10.39 14.89 -12.73
C ARG A 376 -10.93 15.19 -14.14
N GLY A 377 -10.27 14.61 -15.16
CA GLY A 377 -10.62 14.79 -16.57
C GLY A 377 -11.66 13.82 -17.13
N ASP A 378 -12.22 12.93 -16.31
CA ASP A 378 -13.15 11.90 -16.73
C ASP A 378 -14.54 12.44 -17.05
N THR A 379 -15.13 11.93 -18.13
CA THR A 379 -16.47 12.31 -18.58
C THR A 379 -17.52 11.23 -18.42
N ARG A 380 -17.15 9.97 -18.20
CA ARG A 380 -18.08 8.82 -18.24
C ARG A 380 -18.47 8.24 -16.90
N THR A 381 -17.71 8.51 -15.85
CA THR A 381 -18.03 8.09 -14.49
C THR A 381 -18.83 9.11 -13.71
N GLN A 382 -19.33 10.14 -14.41
CA GLN A 382 -20.14 11.18 -13.78
C GLN A 382 -21.47 10.62 -13.29
N GLY A 383 -21.82 10.98 -12.08
CA GLY A 383 -23.15 10.78 -11.58
C GLY A 383 -23.51 9.38 -11.17
N GLN A 384 -22.55 8.55 -10.88
CA GLN A 384 -22.82 7.16 -10.48
C GLN A 384 -22.91 7.04 -8.97
N LYS A 385 -23.94 6.33 -8.50
CA LYS A 385 -24.20 6.14 -7.07
C LYS A 385 -23.10 5.38 -6.33
N SER A 386 -22.30 4.61 -7.06
CA SER A 386 -21.22 3.80 -6.50
C SER A 386 -19.86 4.49 -6.41
N ASN A 387 -19.81 5.81 -6.62
CA ASN A 387 -18.58 6.57 -6.52
C ASN A 387 -18.35 7.04 -5.08
N TYR A 388 -17.12 6.82 -4.60
CA TYR A 388 -16.64 7.19 -3.27
C TYR A 388 -15.46 8.12 -3.42
N PHE A 389 -15.52 9.28 -2.76
CA PHE A 389 -14.42 10.24 -2.74
C PHE A 389 -14.04 10.53 -1.31
N THR A 390 -12.76 10.36 -1.00
CA THR A 390 -12.19 10.67 0.31
C THR A 390 -11.07 11.67 0.14
N VAL A 391 -11.15 12.80 0.84
CA VAL A 391 -10.06 13.78 0.89
C VAL A 391 -9.90 14.17 2.35
N GLU A 392 -8.85 13.69 2.99
CA GLU A 392 -8.68 13.85 4.42
C GLU A 392 -7.25 14.29 4.75
N ARG A 393 -7.15 15.32 5.60
CA ARG A 393 -5.89 15.85 6.11
C ARG A 393 -4.89 16.22 5.01
N CYS A 394 -5.41 16.78 3.90
CA CYS A 394 -4.61 17.17 2.76
C CYS A 394 -4.34 18.68 2.75
N ILE A 395 -3.15 19.08 2.28
CA ILE A 395 -2.83 20.47 1.94
C ILE A 395 -2.90 20.60 0.41
N ILE A 396 -3.84 21.38 -0.08
CA ILE A 396 -4.16 21.55 -1.50
C ILE A 396 -3.93 23.00 -1.87
N VAL A 397 -2.82 23.28 -2.56
CA VAL A 397 -2.41 24.64 -2.93
C VAL A 397 -2.38 24.80 -4.45
N ASP A 398 -3.06 25.82 -4.96
CA ASP A 398 -3.14 26.15 -6.39
C ASP A 398 -3.58 24.94 -7.26
N CYS A 399 -4.43 24.07 -6.72
CA CYS A 399 -4.93 22.90 -7.43
C CYS A 399 -6.40 23.06 -7.86
N GLY A 400 -6.70 22.56 -9.05
CA GLY A 400 -8.06 22.61 -9.58
C GLY A 400 -8.60 24.03 -9.79
N LYS A 401 -9.93 24.15 -9.72
CA LYS A 401 -10.65 25.43 -9.72
C LYS A 401 -10.79 25.95 -8.29
N ASP A 402 -11.35 27.14 -8.09
CA ASP A 402 -11.64 27.69 -6.75
C ASP A 402 -12.47 26.73 -5.89
N ASN A 403 -13.39 26.01 -6.52
CA ASN A 403 -14.04 24.87 -5.90
C ASN A 403 -13.29 23.59 -6.31
N PHE A 404 -12.30 23.20 -5.51
CA PHE A 404 -11.51 21.97 -5.73
C PHE A 404 -12.41 20.73 -5.74
N CYS A 405 -13.34 20.64 -4.79
CA CYS A 405 -14.23 19.49 -4.71
C CYS A 405 -15.05 19.30 -5.99
N GLN A 406 -15.63 20.35 -6.54
CA GLN A 406 -16.33 20.25 -7.83
C GLN A 406 -15.39 19.89 -8.98
N SER A 407 -14.15 20.37 -8.97
CA SER A 407 -13.16 20.02 -9.99
C SER A 407 -12.75 18.54 -9.93
N LEU A 408 -12.78 17.94 -8.74
CA LEU A 408 -12.56 16.50 -8.50
C LEU A 408 -13.81 15.68 -8.82
N LEU A 409 -14.97 16.06 -8.28
CA LEU A 409 -16.26 15.38 -8.49
C LEU A 409 -16.77 15.51 -9.91
N ARG A 410 -16.48 16.64 -10.55
CA ARG A 410 -16.83 16.93 -11.91
C ARG A 410 -18.31 16.74 -12.26
N GLN A 411 -19.20 17.55 -11.67
CA GLN A 411 -20.65 17.51 -11.85
C GLN A 411 -21.24 16.12 -11.53
N ALA A 412 -21.22 15.73 -10.28
CA ALA A 412 -22.02 14.60 -9.85
C ALA A 412 -23.49 14.95 -10.02
N SER A 413 -24.13 14.46 -11.08
CA SER A 413 -25.59 14.50 -11.23
C SER A 413 -26.30 13.58 -10.24
N THR A 414 -25.54 12.74 -9.54
CA THR A 414 -25.95 11.88 -8.44
C THR A 414 -25.04 12.14 -7.24
N ASN A 415 -25.56 12.01 -6.04
CA ASN A 415 -24.80 12.25 -4.83
C ASN A 415 -23.78 11.11 -4.61
N PRO A 416 -22.47 11.31 -4.87
CA PRO A 416 -21.48 10.33 -4.49
C PRO A 416 -21.39 10.22 -2.97
N THR A 417 -20.88 9.10 -2.44
CA THR A 417 -20.49 9.02 -1.05
C THR A 417 -19.17 9.77 -0.88
N VAL A 418 -19.09 10.69 0.07
CA VAL A 418 -17.92 11.55 0.27
C VAL A 418 -17.49 11.55 1.72
N SER A 419 -16.16 11.66 1.94
CA SER A 419 -15.56 11.89 3.26
C SER A 419 -14.53 13.01 3.13
N TYR A 420 -14.68 14.04 3.98
CA TYR A 420 -13.74 15.15 4.05
C TYR A 420 -13.40 15.43 5.52
N SER A 421 -12.13 15.73 5.79
CA SER A 421 -11.69 16.09 7.14
C SER A 421 -10.41 16.89 7.11
N LYS A 422 -10.40 18.05 7.78
CA LYS A 422 -9.18 18.86 8.06
C LYS A 422 -8.32 19.13 6.83
N ASN A 423 -8.94 19.46 5.71
CA ASN A 423 -8.23 19.83 4.49
C ASN A 423 -7.93 21.34 4.45
N THR A 424 -6.84 21.72 3.81
CA THR A 424 -6.54 23.10 3.43
C THR A 424 -6.82 23.27 1.94
N TYR A 425 -7.64 24.28 1.58
CA TYR A 425 -7.91 24.68 0.20
C TYR A 425 -7.36 26.09 -0.01
N TRP A 426 -6.11 26.19 -0.49
CA TRP A 426 -5.41 27.48 -0.64
C TRP A 426 -5.14 27.76 -2.11
N LYS A 427 -5.57 28.93 -2.61
CA LYS A 427 -5.37 29.24 -4.01
C LYS A 427 -5.22 30.75 -4.23
N ASP A 428 -4.21 31.11 -5.06
CA ASP A 428 -3.89 32.49 -5.40
C ASP A 428 -3.72 33.39 -4.15
N GLY A 429 -3.10 32.81 -3.09
CA GLY A 429 -2.85 33.51 -1.84
C GLY A 429 -4.04 33.66 -0.90
N GLU A 430 -5.14 32.94 -1.14
CA GLU A 430 -6.38 33.05 -0.37
C GLU A 430 -6.93 31.68 0.06
N ASP A 431 -7.60 31.66 1.21
CA ASP A 431 -8.41 30.53 1.65
C ASP A 431 -9.65 30.36 0.74
N LYS A 432 -9.84 29.15 0.23
CA LYS A 432 -10.99 28.78 -0.62
C LYS A 432 -11.92 27.74 0.07
N SER A 433 -11.82 27.57 1.38
CA SER A 433 -12.69 26.63 2.11
C SER A 433 -14.18 26.99 1.96
N ALA A 434 -14.51 28.27 2.01
CA ALA A 434 -15.87 28.75 1.79
C ALA A 434 -16.38 28.54 0.37
N ASN A 435 -15.50 28.31 -0.60
CA ASN A 435 -15.85 28.07 -2.00
C ASN A 435 -16.18 26.61 -2.28
N GLN A 436 -15.96 25.70 -1.30
CA GLN A 436 -16.24 24.27 -1.46
C GLN A 436 -17.75 24.02 -1.33
N THR A 437 -18.53 24.50 -2.29
CA THR A 437 -19.99 24.49 -2.27
C THR A 437 -20.59 23.54 -3.31
N GLY A 438 -21.82 23.09 -3.06
CA GLY A 438 -22.54 22.17 -3.95
C GLY A 438 -22.63 20.75 -3.42
N ALA A 439 -23.43 19.92 -4.09
CA ALA A 439 -23.65 18.53 -3.69
C ALA A 439 -22.35 17.72 -3.70
N GLY A 440 -22.03 17.07 -2.59
CA GLY A 440 -20.84 16.24 -2.42
C GLY A 440 -19.54 17.03 -2.20
N CYS A 441 -19.58 18.36 -2.03
CA CYS A 441 -18.41 19.14 -1.65
C CYS A 441 -18.21 19.19 -0.13
N ASP A 442 -16.99 19.62 0.29
CA ASP A 442 -16.61 19.70 1.70
C ASP A 442 -17.40 20.78 2.44
N GLN A 443 -18.44 20.38 3.12
CA GLN A 443 -19.28 21.22 3.98
C GLN A 443 -19.19 20.79 5.45
N THR A 444 -18.10 20.10 5.82
CA THR A 444 -17.91 19.57 7.20
C THR A 444 -17.62 20.66 8.22
N GLY A 445 -17.15 21.84 7.78
CA GLY A 445 -16.70 22.90 8.67
C GLY A 445 -15.35 22.59 9.36
N THR A 446 -14.66 21.53 8.93
CA THR A 446 -13.35 21.13 9.52
C THR A 446 -12.15 21.60 8.72
N ALA A 447 -12.38 22.30 7.58
CA ALA A 447 -11.30 22.83 6.74
C ALA A 447 -10.41 23.80 7.51
N LEU A 448 -9.10 23.76 7.25
CA LEU A 448 -8.10 24.63 7.84
C LEU A 448 -7.95 25.88 6.96
N THR A 449 -8.02 27.06 7.57
CA THR A 449 -8.16 28.34 6.88
C THR A 449 -6.91 29.20 6.91
N THR A 450 -5.84 28.76 7.59
CA THR A 450 -4.56 29.47 7.60
C THR A 450 -3.75 29.16 6.34
N ASP A 451 -2.93 30.14 5.91
CA ASP A 451 -1.93 29.89 4.86
C ASP A 451 -1.02 28.74 5.29
N PRO A 452 -0.87 27.68 4.49
CA PRO A 452 0.06 26.59 4.84
C PRO A 452 1.53 27.03 4.89
N GLY A 453 1.92 28.08 4.14
CA GLY A 453 3.21 28.76 4.26
C GLY A 453 4.40 27.81 4.14
N PHE A 454 4.60 27.13 3.03
CA PHE A 454 5.70 26.17 2.86
C PHE A 454 7.08 26.83 2.94
N ILE A 455 8.06 26.17 3.57
CA ILE A 455 9.41 26.71 3.76
C ILE A 455 10.09 27.06 2.45
N ASN A 456 10.17 26.11 1.50
CA ASN A 456 10.82 26.34 0.20
C ASN A 456 10.34 25.36 -0.88
N PRO A 457 9.14 25.57 -1.46
CA PRO A 457 8.62 24.69 -2.51
C PRO A 457 9.53 24.60 -3.74
N ALA A 458 10.23 25.70 -4.08
CA ALA A 458 11.15 25.73 -5.21
C ALA A 458 12.35 24.78 -5.07
N ALA A 459 12.70 24.44 -3.83
CA ALA A 459 13.71 23.42 -3.52
C ALA A 459 13.07 22.08 -3.12
N GLY A 460 11.78 21.88 -3.37
CA GLY A 460 11.06 20.64 -3.01
C GLY A 460 10.81 20.47 -1.50
N ASN A 461 10.94 21.56 -0.71
CA ASN A 461 10.64 21.52 0.73
C ASN A 461 9.24 22.08 0.99
N PHE A 462 8.31 21.16 1.28
CA PHE A 462 6.91 21.46 1.55
C PHE A 462 6.56 21.38 3.05
N THR A 463 7.54 21.60 3.93
CA THR A 463 7.28 21.74 5.36
C THR A 463 6.34 22.90 5.61
N PRO A 464 5.12 22.68 6.13
CA PRO A 464 4.18 23.75 6.38
C PRO A 464 4.59 24.57 7.62
N THR A 465 4.35 25.88 7.57
CA THR A 465 4.55 26.80 8.69
C THR A 465 3.23 27.35 9.22
N GLY A 466 2.13 27.10 8.54
CA GLY A 466 0.79 27.49 8.97
C GLY A 466 0.42 26.82 10.30
N SER A 467 -0.05 27.64 11.25
CA SER A 467 -0.30 27.18 12.63
C SER A 467 -1.27 25.99 12.72
N GLN A 468 -2.37 26.04 11.97
CA GLN A 468 -3.36 24.97 11.98
C GLN A 468 -2.81 23.69 11.33
N GLN A 469 -2.06 23.80 10.21
CA GLN A 469 -1.47 22.64 9.53
C GLN A 469 -0.43 21.96 10.41
N VAL A 470 0.38 22.74 11.13
CA VAL A 470 1.39 22.21 12.06
C VAL A 470 0.75 21.54 13.28
N GLU A 471 -0.26 22.19 13.90
CA GLU A 471 -0.98 21.64 15.04
C GLU A 471 -1.67 20.32 14.71
N GLU A 472 -2.37 20.28 13.56
CA GLU A 472 -3.14 19.14 13.11
C GLU A 472 -2.30 18.11 12.34
N LYS A 473 -1.03 18.41 12.03
CA LYS A 473 -0.13 17.57 11.23
C LYS A 473 -0.79 17.11 9.93
N THR A 474 -1.36 18.05 9.15
CA THR A 474 -2.00 17.77 7.87
C THR A 474 -1.02 17.91 6.72
N GLY A 475 -1.28 17.23 5.60
CA GLY A 475 -0.35 17.09 4.49
C GLY A 475 0.51 15.84 4.64
N ASP A 476 1.57 15.75 3.85
CA ASP A 476 2.49 14.63 3.85
C ASP A 476 3.26 14.55 5.19
N PRO A 477 3.17 13.42 5.92
CA PRO A 477 3.76 13.28 7.26
C PRO A 477 5.29 13.45 7.31
N ARG A 478 6.00 13.23 6.20
CA ARG A 478 7.47 13.37 6.16
C ARG A 478 7.94 14.77 6.52
N TRP A 479 7.11 15.79 6.30
CA TRP A 479 7.46 17.17 6.60
C TRP A 479 7.36 17.56 8.06
N PHE A 480 6.87 16.67 8.92
CA PHE A 480 6.78 16.86 10.37
C PHE A 480 7.80 16.04 11.17
N ASN A 481 8.51 15.12 10.52
CA ASN A 481 9.44 14.19 11.16
C ASN A 481 10.91 14.50 10.84
N GLN A 482 11.20 15.74 10.42
CA GLN A 482 12.57 16.20 10.11
C GLN A 482 13.28 16.76 11.34
#